data_69791c703a034a70f8030e7ddd09f94c
#
_entry.id   69791c703a034a70f8030e7ddd09f94c
#
_cell.length_a   1.000
_cell.length_b   1.000
_cell.length_c   1.000
_cell.angle_alpha   90.00
_cell.angle_beta   90.00
_cell.angle_gamma   90.00
#
_symmetry.space_group_name_H-M   'P 1'
#
loop_
_entity.id
_entity.type
_entity.pdbx_description
1 polymer ?
#
loop_
_entity_poly.entity_id
_entity_poly.type
_entity_poly.pdbx_seq_one_letter_code
_entity_poly.pdbx_strand_id
1 'polypeptide(L)'
;MSTQKFATNALHAGHDVKQTGGTRAVPIYQTTSYVFNDSDHAANLFSLKELGFIYTRLNNPTNQILQDRLAAIEGGTGAVVFASGTAAISTGLLTLLKAGDHIVASSSLYGGTYNLLSVTLPRLGITTTFVDASNPENFEKAVQENTRAFFVESLGNPKLDVLDLRGISVYAKKAEVPFIVDNTVATPALLNPIEHGANIVIHSLTKYIGGQGNSLGGAIIDAGTFNWANGKFPEFTEPSAGYHGLVYHEALGAASYTFKLILEGLRDFGGALSPTNAFQIIQGLETLEVRIQKHSENALELAKWLENQEEVSWVNYPGLATSKYKSLSDLYLPKGQSGIVTFGLKGGYEAAKTVANTTKLFSLLANIGDTKSLIIHPASTTHQQLSEEAQENAGVTKDLIRLSVGIENIDDLQTDLKEAFTKIPQEVLV
;
A
#
# COMPACT_ATOMS: atom_id res chain seq x y z
N MET A 1 -6.50 -16.54 14.97
CA MET A 1 -6.11 -16.48 13.53
C MET A 1 -6.83 -17.59 12.78
N SER A 2 -7.30 -17.31 11.57
CA SER A 2 -7.92 -18.33 10.72
C SER A 2 -6.88 -19.42 10.36
N THR A 3 -7.29 -20.70 10.42
CA THR A 3 -6.47 -21.82 9.95
C THR A 3 -6.55 -22.01 8.43
N GLN A 4 -7.39 -21.22 7.77
CA GLN A 4 -7.61 -21.29 6.33
C GLN A 4 -6.48 -20.61 5.54
N LYS A 5 -6.25 -21.07 4.31
CA LYS A 5 -5.26 -20.51 3.39
C LYS A 5 -5.75 -19.21 2.75
N PHE A 6 -4.83 -18.46 2.15
CA PHE A 6 -5.08 -17.13 1.56
C PHE A 6 -6.33 -17.06 0.68
N ALA A 7 -6.43 -17.91 -0.36
CA ALA A 7 -7.56 -17.90 -1.30
C ALA A 7 -8.91 -18.10 -0.58
N THR A 8 -8.98 -19.01 0.39
CA THR A 8 -10.20 -19.27 1.16
C THR A 8 -10.56 -18.06 2.03
N ASN A 9 -9.58 -17.43 2.70
CA ASN A 9 -9.81 -16.24 3.51
C ASN A 9 -10.25 -15.05 2.63
N ALA A 10 -9.64 -14.86 1.45
CA ALA A 10 -10.01 -13.81 0.51
C ALA A 10 -11.48 -13.93 0.03
N LEU A 11 -12.03 -15.15 -0.02
CA LEU A 11 -13.41 -15.40 -0.44
C LEU A 11 -14.41 -15.35 0.72
N HIS A 12 -14.04 -15.79 1.92
CA HIS A 12 -15.01 -16.13 2.96
C HIS A 12 -14.85 -15.37 4.27
N ALA A 13 -13.67 -14.86 4.60
CA ALA A 13 -13.46 -14.19 5.88
C ALA A 13 -14.40 -12.97 6.05
N GLY A 14 -14.90 -12.78 7.26
CA GLY A 14 -15.76 -11.65 7.64
C GLY A 14 -17.21 -11.70 7.15
N HIS A 15 -17.59 -12.65 6.26
CA HIS A 15 -18.96 -12.74 5.75
C HIS A 15 -19.71 -13.94 6.36
N ASP A 16 -20.43 -13.69 7.45
CA ASP A 16 -21.41 -14.65 7.99
C ASP A 16 -22.76 -14.46 7.29
N VAL A 17 -23.12 -15.40 6.41
CA VAL A 17 -24.37 -15.36 5.63
C VAL A 17 -25.63 -15.36 6.51
N LYS A 18 -25.55 -15.87 7.75
CA LYS A 18 -26.68 -15.87 8.68
C LYS A 18 -26.99 -14.44 9.20
N GLN A 19 -25.94 -13.63 9.37
CA GLN A 19 -26.08 -12.24 9.82
C GLN A 19 -26.49 -11.30 8.69
N THR A 20 -26.37 -11.73 7.42
CA THR A 20 -26.73 -10.95 6.24
C THR A 20 -27.99 -11.43 5.54
N GLY A 21 -28.90 -12.08 6.27
CA GLY A 21 -30.20 -12.52 5.74
C GLY A 21 -30.11 -13.69 4.75
N GLY A 22 -29.05 -14.49 4.80
CA GLY A 22 -28.82 -15.65 3.92
C GLY A 22 -28.26 -15.27 2.54
N THR A 23 -27.80 -14.05 2.33
CA THR A 23 -27.29 -13.59 1.03
C THR A 23 -25.94 -14.27 0.70
N ARG A 24 -25.77 -14.73 -0.54
CA ARG A 24 -24.50 -15.30 -1.00
C ARG A 24 -23.46 -14.24 -1.28
N ALA A 25 -23.87 -13.11 -1.89
CA ALA A 25 -23.02 -11.95 -2.09
C ALA A 25 -23.03 -11.05 -0.85
N VAL A 26 -21.93 -10.34 -0.60
CA VAL A 26 -21.87 -9.33 0.45
C VAL A 26 -22.88 -8.22 0.17
N PRO A 27 -23.81 -7.89 1.09
CA PRO A 27 -24.76 -6.80 0.88
C PRO A 27 -24.09 -5.42 0.96
N ILE A 28 -24.63 -4.44 0.22
CA ILE A 28 -24.24 -3.04 0.33
C ILE A 28 -25.17 -2.34 1.31
N TYR A 29 -24.67 -1.96 2.48
CA TYR A 29 -25.41 -1.17 3.47
C TYR A 29 -25.21 0.32 3.20
N GLN A 30 -25.97 0.85 2.24
CA GLN A 30 -25.88 2.26 1.80
C GLN A 30 -26.73 3.13 2.73
N THR A 31 -26.21 3.42 3.92
CA THR A 31 -26.87 4.28 4.92
C THR A 31 -25.85 5.17 5.62
N THR A 32 -26.28 6.30 6.15
CA THR A 32 -25.43 7.19 6.95
C THR A 32 -25.42 6.80 8.44
N SER A 33 -26.55 6.32 8.98
CA SER A 33 -26.77 6.11 10.41
C SER A 33 -27.64 4.89 10.67
N TYR A 34 -27.61 4.43 11.91
CA TYR A 34 -28.37 3.25 12.38
C TYR A 34 -29.29 3.63 13.52
N VAL A 35 -30.48 3.01 13.56
CA VAL A 35 -31.49 3.25 14.60
C VAL A 35 -31.11 2.53 15.88
N PHE A 36 -31.15 3.21 17.02
CA PHE A 36 -30.97 2.64 18.34
C PHE A 36 -32.28 2.05 18.86
N ASN A 37 -32.19 1.06 19.77
CA ASN A 37 -33.37 0.48 20.41
C ASN A 37 -34.04 1.51 21.34
N ASP A 38 -33.18 2.23 22.12
CA ASP A 38 -33.54 3.28 23.06
C ASP A 38 -32.33 4.16 23.40
N SER A 39 -32.48 5.10 24.32
CA SER A 39 -31.41 6.02 24.75
C SER A 39 -30.29 5.32 25.52
N ASP A 40 -30.60 4.25 26.25
CA ASP A 40 -29.62 3.48 27.04
C ASP A 40 -28.75 2.64 26.12
N HIS A 41 -29.32 1.99 25.11
CA HIS A 41 -28.60 1.32 24.04
C HIS A 41 -27.67 2.31 23.33
N ALA A 42 -28.13 3.50 22.96
CA ALA A 42 -27.29 4.54 22.37
C ALA A 42 -26.13 4.91 23.28
N ALA A 43 -26.38 5.17 24.57
CA ALA A 43 -25.34 5.51 25.56
C ALA A 43 -24.28 4.39 25.73
N ASN A 44 -24.72 3.13 25.69
CA ASN A 44 -23.80 1.97 25.76
C ASN A 44 -22.88 1.88 24.55
N LEU A 45 -23.40 2.12 23.33
CA LEU A 45 -22.61 2.14 22.11
C LEU A 45 -21.56 3.27 22.14
N PHE A 46 -21.98 4.49 22.49
CA PHE A 46 -21.06 5.64 22.57
C PHE A 46 -20.00 5.51 23.67
N SER A 47 -20.29 4.78 24.75
CA SER A 47 -19.33 4.52 25.84
C SER A 47 -18.52 3.22 25.65
N LEU A 48 -18.66 2.52 24.52
CA LEU A 48 -18.02 1.21 24.21
C LEU A 48 -18.35 0.09 25.22
N LYS A 49 -19.43 0.21 25.97
CA LYS A 49 -19.96 -0.88 26.79
C LYS A 49 -20.63 -1.96 25.97
N GLU A 50 -21.07 -1.59 24.79
CA GLU A 50 -21.62 -2.47 23.77
C GLU A 50 -21.01 -2.12 22.41
N LEU A 51 -20.77 -3.10 21.54
CA LEU A 51 -20.28 -2.90 20.19
C LEU A 51 -21.46 -2.97 19.20
N GLY A 52 -21.50 -2.02 18.25
CA GLY A 52 -22.57 -1.99 17.25
C GLY A 52 -22.37 -0.85 16.25
N PHE A 53 -23.28 -0.74 15.31
CA PHE A 53 -23.24 0.27 14.26
C PHE A 53 -23.93 1.55 14.71
N ILE A 54 -23.25 2.69 14.55
CA ILE A 54 -23.72 4.02 14.93
C ILE A 54 -23.87 4.90 13.70
N TYR A 55 -22.81 5.06 12.95
CA TYR A 55 -22.71 5.97 11.82
C TYR A 55 -21.64 5.47 10.84
N THR A 56 -21.96 5.46 9.54
CA THR A 56 -21.11 4.82 8.50
C THR A 56 -19.69 5.38 8.43
N ARG A 57 -19.44 6.62 8.84
CA ARG A 57 -18.07 7.16 8.94
C ARG A 57 -17.21 6.37 9.94
N LEU A 58 -17.81 5.87 11.02
CA LEU A 58 -17.09 5.07 12.04
C LEU A 58 -17.06 3.59 11.69
N ASN A 59 -18.25 3.04 11.36
CA ASN A 59 -18.43 1.63 11.08
C ASN A 59 -19.65 1.39 10.17
N ASN A 60 -19.53 0.37 9.32
CA ASN A 60 -20.59 -0.04 8.38
C ASN A 60 -20.44 -1.54 8.11
N PRO A 61 -21.52 -2.34 8.04
CA PRO A 61 -21.42 -3.79 7.85
C PRO A 61 -20.66 -4.21 6.59
N THR A 62 -20.81 -3.50 5.47
CA THR A 62 -20.05 -3.79 4.23
C THR A 62 -18.56 -3.54 4.43
N ASN A 63 -18.20 -2.40 5.05
CA ASN A 63 -16.82 -2.05 5.35
C ASN A 63 -16.20 -3.02 6.36
N GLN A 64 -16.98 -3.48 7.35
CA GLN A 64 -16.52 -4.45 8.35
C GLN A 64 -16.10 -5.77 7.69
N ILE A 65 -16.90 -6.28 6.74
CA ILE A 65 -16.54 -7.50 6.01
C ILE A 65 -15.20 -7.32 5.25
N LEU A 66 -14.99 -6.17 4.63
CA LEU A 66 -13.73 -5.86 3.96
C LEU A 66 -12.56 -5.81 4.96
N GLN A 67 -12.76 -5.15 6.11
CA GLN A 67 -11.76 -5.06 7.18
C GLN A 67 -11.37 -6.44 7.71
N ASP A 68 -12.36 -7.27 8.02
CA ASP A 68 -12.12 -8.63 8.53
C ASP A 68 -11.38 -9.52 7.53
N ARG A 69 -11.69 -9.39 6.21
CA ARG A 69 -10.96 -10.09 5.14
C ARG A 69 -9.51 -9.65 5.06
N LEU A 70 -9.28 -8.33 5.05
CA LEU A 70 -7.93 -7.76 4.98
C LEU A 70 -7.09 -8.18 6.19
N ALA A 71 -7.65 -8.12 7.40
CA ALA A 71 -6.98 -8.61 8.59
C ALA A 71 -6.63 -10.11 8.47
N ALA A 72 -7.57 -10.93 7.98
CA ALA A 72 -7.37 -12.38 7.85
C ALA A 72 -6.30 -12.76 6.83
N ILE A 73 -6.20 -12.05 5.69
CA ILE A 73 -5.23 -12.36 4.64
C ILE A 73 -3.84 -11.77 4.90
N GLU A 74 -3.74 -10.69 5.68
CA GLU A 74 -2.45 -10.13 6.13
C GLU A 74 -1.95 -10.75 7.44
N GLY A 75 -2.80 -11.49 8.18
CA GLY A 75 -2.45 -12.05 9.47
C GLY A 75 -2.49 -11.05 10.62
N GLY A 76 -3.22 -9.94 10.45
CA GLY A 76 -3.43 -8.91 11.47
C GLY A 76 -4.52 -9.28 12.48
N THR A 77 -4.57 -8.54 13.58
CA THR A 77 -5.63 -8.64 14.62
C THR A 77 -6.82 -7.75 14.29
N GLY A 78 -6.64 -6.73 13.46
CA GLY A 78 -7.69 -5.82 13.01
C GLY A 78 -7.27 -5.03 11.78
N ALA A 79 -8.25 -4.49 11.07
CA ALA A 79 -8.02 -3.58 9.96
C ALA A 79 -9.03 -2.43 9.97
N VAL A 80 -8.63 -1.29 9.42
CA VAL A 80 -9.49 -0.12 9.23
C VAL A 80 -9.39 0.35 7.79
N VAL A 81 -10.52 0.62 7.14
CA VAL A 81 -10.56 1.06 5.74
C VAL A 81 -10.83 2.57 5.61
N PHE A 82 -10.23 3.16 4.60
CA PHE A 82 -10.21 4.60 4.32
C PHE A 82 -10.58 4.91 2.87
N ALA A 83 -10.94 6.15 2.60
CA ALA A 83 -11.33 6.63 1.27
C ALA A 83 -10.22 6.50 0.22
N SER A 84 -8.94 6.42 0.63
CA SER A 84 -7.79 6.23 -0.27
C SER A 84 -6.56 5.71 0.50
N GLY A 85 -5.56 5.21 -0.23
CA GLY A 85 -4.26 4.85 0.36
C GLY A 85 -3.60 6.04 1.06
N THR A 86 -3.64 7.23 0.47
CA THR A 86 -3.10 8.45 1.09
C THR A 86 -3.87 8.83 2.36
N ALA A 87 -5.20 8.66 2.39
CA ALA A 87 -5.99 8.87 3.60
C ALA A 87 -5.60 7.86 4.71
N ALA A 88 -5.33 6.60 4.34
CA ALA A 88 -4.83 5.60 5.27
C ALA A 88 -3.47 6.01 5.85
N ILE A 89 -2.49 6.36 5.00
CA ILE A 89 -1.15 6.77 5.44
C ILE A 89 -1.23 8.00 6.36
N SER A 90 -1.89 9.08 5.90
CA SER A 90 -1.96 10.33 6.66
C SER A 90 -2.70 10.16 7.99
N THR A 91 -3.86 9.49 8.00
CA THR A 91 -4.62 9.24 9.22
C THR A 91 -3.86 8.31 10.17
N GLY A 92 -3.24 7.25 9.63
CA GLY A 92 -2.44 6.32 10.42
C GLY A 92 -1.28 7.01 11.13
N LEU A 93 -0.53 7.83 10.41
CA LEU A 93 0.59 8.58 10.99
C LEU A 93 0.11 9.64 12.00
N LEU A 94 -0.93 10.42 11.68
CA LEU A 94 -1.45 11.46 12.58
C LEU A 94 -2.18 10.91 13.81
N THR A 95 -2.58 9.63 13.79
CA THR A 95 -3.11 8.93 14.99
C THR A 95 -1.98 8.48 15.91
N LEU A 96 -0.76 8.31 15.41
CA LEU A 96 0.43 7.90 16.16
C LEU A 96 1.31 9.06 16.60
N LEU A 97 1.36 10.15 15.81
CA LEU A 97 2.38 11.18 15.88
C LEU A 97 1.76 12.54 16.20
N LYS A 98 2.54 13.33 16.88
CA LYS A 98 2.24 14.74 17.21
C LYS A 98 3.40 15.67 16.83
N ALA A 99 3.19 16.97 16.97
CA ALA A 99 4.24 17.95 16.77
C ALA A 99 5.45 17.66 17.67
N GLY A 100 6.63 17.70 17.09
CA GLY A 100 7.89 17.35 17.72
C GLY A 100 8.35 15.92 17.45
N ASP A 101 7.52 15.05 16.92
CA ASP A 101 7.88 13.66 16.61
C ASP A 101 8.67 13.54 15.30
N HIS A 102 9.38 12.43 15.18
CA HIS A 102 10.27 12.13 14.06
C HIS A 102 9.99 10.73 13.47
N ILE A 103 10.13 10.61 12.15
CA ILE A 103 10.01 9.37 11.37
C ILE A 103 11.35 9.06 10.70
N VAL A 104 11.77 7.80 10.68
CA VAL A 104 12.80 7.32 9.75
C VAL A 104 12.12 6.59 8.61
N ALA A 105 12.32 7.04 7.38
CA ALA A 105 11.65 6.48 6.21
C ALA A 105 12.64 6.11 5.10
N SER A 106 12.28 5.10 4.29
CA SER A 106 12.99 4.82 3.05
C SER A 106 12.96 6.05 2.13
N SER A 107 14.05 6.32 1.42
CA SER A 107 14.07 7.32 0.35
C SER A 107 13.34 6.86 -0.92
N SER A 108 13.09 5.55 -1.05
CA SER A 108 12.37 4.94 -2.16
C SER A 108 10.90 4.73 -1.77
N LEU A 109 10.08 5.75 -2.01
CA LEU A 109 8.64 5.76 -1.70
C LEU A 109 7.85 6.29 -2.90
N TYR A 110 6.58 5.94 -2.95
CA TYR A 110 5.62 6.59 -3.83
C TYR A 110 5.69 8.11 -3.67
N GLY A 111 5.72 8.86 -4.79
CA GLY A 111 5.92 10.31 -4.77
C GLY A 111 4.95 11.08 -3.88
N GLY A 112 3.68 10.62 -3.79
CA GLY A 112 2.70 11.23 -2.87
C GLY A 112 3.04 11.03 -1.41
N THR A 113 3.54 9.84 -1.03
CA THR A 113 4.01 9.55 0.34
C THR A 113 5.28 10.33 0.66
N TYR A 114 6.23 10.39 -0.27
CA TYR A 114 7.43 11.21 -0.12
C TYR A 114 7.07 12.68 0.14
N ASN A 115 6.18 13.25 -0.67
CA ASN A 115 5.72 14.64 -0.49
C ASN A 115 4.97 14.85 0.83
N LEU A 116 4.14 13.89 1.25
CA LEU A 116 3.47 13.93 2.55
C LEU A 116 4.50 14.03 3.69
N LEU A 117 5.52 13.17 3.68
CA LEU A 117 6.55 13.09 4.71
C LEU A 117 7.53 14.27 4.69
N SER A 118 7.90 14.78 3.49
CA SER A 118 8.93 15.82 3.33
C SER A 118 8.38 17.25 3.37
N VAL A 119 7.12 17.47 3.03
CA VAL A 119 6.54 18.81 2.89
C VAL A 119 5.33 19.02 3.79
N THR A 120 4.38 18.08 3.81
CA THR A 120 3.11 18.30 4.50
C THR A 120 3.23 18.09 6.01
N LEU A 121 3.82 16.99 6.47
CA LEU A 121 3.98 16.69 7.89
C LEU A 121 4.91 17.69 8.63
N PRO A 122 6.00 18.23 8.02
CA PRO A 122 6.78 19.30 8.65
C PRO A 122 5.98 20.54 9.00
N ARG A 123 4.94 20.88 8.22
CA ARG A 123 4.02 21.99 8.54
C ARG A 123 3.19 21.73 9.81
N LEU A 124 3.06 20.45 10.20
CA LEU A 124 2.40 19.99 11.42
C LEU A 124 3.41 19.73 12.55
N GLY A 125 4.69 20.06 12.34
CA GLY A 125 5.75 19.87 13.32
C GLY A 125 6.31 18.44 13.41
N ILE A 126 6.00 17.57 12.45
CA ILE A 126 6.52 16.19 12.38
C ILE A 126 7.63 16.13 11.34
N THR A 127 8.82 15.66 11.73
CA THR A 127 10.00 15.62 10.86
C THR A 127 10.28 14.21 10.34
N THR A 128 10.99 14.10 9.21
CA THR A 128 11.37 12.83 8.61
C THR A 128 12.82 12.84 8.17
N THR A 129 13.57 11.79 8.55
CA THR A 129 14.88 11.47 7.95
C THR A 129 14.70 10.35 6.93
N PHE A 130 15.04 10.65 5.67
CA PHE A 130 15.03 9.66 4.60
C PHE A 130 16.39 8.94 4.55
N VAL A 131 16.34 7.60 4.41
CA VAL A 131 17.54 6.75 4.36
C VAL A 131 17.53 5.84 3.14
N ASP A 132 18.70 5.43 2.68
CA ASP A 132 18.83 4.32 1.74
C ASP A 132 18.50 3.00 2.47
N ALA A 133 17.32 2.46 2.18
CA ALA A 133 16.79 1.26 2.82
C ALA A 133 17.44 -0.05 2.30
N SER A 134 18.35 0.01 1.31
CA SER A 134 19.13 -1.16 0.86
C SER A 134 20.08 -1.67 1.95
N ASN A 135 20.47 -0.81 2.88
CA ASN A 135 21.19 -1.20 4.10
C ASN A 135 20.34 -0.91 5.35
N PRO A 136 19.82 -1.97 6.02
CA PRO A 136 19.02 -1.82 7.24
C PRO A 136 19.68 -1.00 8.38
N GLU A 137 21.01 -1.00 8.50
CA GLU A 137 21.72 -0.21 9.52
C GLU A 137 21.49 1.31 9.37
N ASN A 138 21.14 1.79 8.17
CA ASN A 138 20.89 3.20 7.96
C ASN A 138 19.69 3.69 8.76
N PHE A 139 18.72 2.82 9.04
CA PHE A 139 17.59 3.14 9.93
C PHE A 139 18.08 3.40 11.36
N GLU A 140 18.96 2.55 11.89
CA GLU A 140 19.52 2.72 13.23
C GLU A 140 20.29 4.04 13.36
N LYS A 141 21.14 4.34 12.37
CA LYS A 141 21.96 5.58 12.36
C LYS A 141 21.12 6.85 12.31
N ALA A 142 19.89 6.78 11.79
CA ALA A 142 18.97 7.91 11.68
C ALA A 142 18.03 8.07 12.87
N VAL A 143 18.07 7.14 13.85
CA VAL A 143 17.23 7.22 15.06
C VAL A 143 17.60 8.44 15.89
N GLN A 144 16.57 9.18 16.31
CA GLN A 144 16.64 10.30 17.25
C GLN A 144 15.81 9.99 18.49
N GLU A 145 15.97 10.75 19.56
CA GLU A 145 15.22 10.57 20.82
C GLU A 145 13.69 10.62 20.59
N ASN A 146 13.29 11.53 19.69
CA ASN A 146 11.89 11.73 19.31
C ASN A 146 11.42 10.86 18.13
N THR A 147 12.19 9.86 17.69
CA THR A 147 11.75 8.91 16.66
C THR A 147 10.58 8.08 17.18
N ARG A 148 9.51 7.97 16.37
CA ARG A 148 8.26 7.29 16.73
C ARG A 148 7.80 6.26 15.69
N ALA A 149 8.39 6.21 14.50
CA ALA A 149 8.05 5.20 13.50
C ALA A 149 9.19 4.97 12.51
N PHE A 150 9.26 3.74 11.96
CA PHE A 150 9.96 3.44 10.72
C PHE A 150 8.93 3.20 9.63
N PHE A 151 9.18 3.74 8.42
CA PHE A 151 8.25 3.63 7.29
C PHE A 151 8.98 3.20 6.02
N VAL A 152 8.47 2.14 5.35
CA VAL A 152 9.00 1.64 4.08
C VAL A 152 7.88 1.18 3.14
N GLU A 153 8.19 1.01 1.84
CA GLU A 153 7.41 0.20 0.91
C GLU A 153 8.07 -1.19 0.78
N SER A 154 7.26 -2.24 0.73
CA SER A 154 7.76 -3.63 0.60
C SER A 154 8.44 -3.88 -0.74
N LEU A 155 7.93 -3.24 -1.79
CA LEU A 155 8.44 -3.22 -3.14
C LEU A 155 8.29 -1.79 -3.69
N GLY A 156 9.41 -1.13 -3.92
CA GLY A 156 9.43 0.29 -4.29
C GLY A 156 8.85 0.56 -5.68
N ASN A 157 8.37 1.79 -5.90
CA ASN A 157 7.82 2.25 -7.17
C ASN A 157 8.30 3.69 -7.45
N PRO A 158 9.09 3.93 -8.51
CA PRO A 158 9.37 3.05 -9.67
C PRO A 158 10.64 2.21 -9.58
N LYS A 159 11.44 2.32 -8.52
CA LYS A 159 12.76 1.65 -8.41
C LYS A 159 12.69 0.12 -8.38
N LEU A 160 11.57 -0.46 -7.95
CA LEU A 160 11.38 -1.90 -7.76
C LEU A 160 12.44 -2.53 -6.82
N ASP A 161 12.95 -1.75 -5.87
CA ASP A 161 13.83 -2.24 -4.84
C ASP A 161 13.07 -3.17 -3.89
N VAL A 162 13.65 -4.33 -3.64
CA VAL A 162 13.18 -5.30 -2.65
C VAL A 162 14.00 -5.12 -1.39
N LEU A 163 13.34 -4.84 -0.27
CA LEU A 163 13.99 -4.53 0.99
C LEU A 163 14.17 -5.76 1.88
N ASP A 164 15.22 -5.77 2.70
CA ASP A 164 15.36 -6.72 3.80
C ASP A 164 14.48 -6.31 4.99
N LEU A 165 13.19 -6.69 4.93
CA LEU A 165 12.21 -6.33 5.95
C LEU A 165 12.58 -6.87 7.33
N ARG A 166 13.14 -8.09 7.42
CA ARG A 166 13.56 -8.68 8.69
C ARG A 166 14.72 -7.90 9.29
N GLY A 167 15.70 -7.51 8.46
CA GLY A 167 16.82 -6.67 8.89
C GLY A 167 16.35 -5.33 9.43
N ILE A 168 15.43 -4.64 8.73
CA ILE A 168 14.88 -3.36 9.18
C ILE A 168 14.07 -3.54 10.48
N SER A 169 13.29 -4.61 10.60
CA SER A 169 12.46 -4.88 11.79
C SER A 169 13.29 -5.05 13.07
N VAL A 170 14.50 -5.59 12.96
CA VAL A 170 15.43 -5.70 14.10
C VAL A 170 15.77 -4.32 14.66
N TYR A 171 16.04 -3.35 13.79
CA TYR A 171 16.38 -1.99 14.22
C TYR A 171 15.15 -1.21 14.71
N ALA A 172 13.97 -1.42 14.12
CA ALA A 172 12.71 -0.86 14.63
C ALA A 172 12.42 -1.35 16.06
N LYS A 173 12.60 -2.65 16.30
CA LYS A 173 12.44 -3.25 17.62
C LYS A 173 13.47 -2.73 18.62
N LYS A 174 14.73 -2.55 18.21
CA LYS A 174 15.79 -1.95 19.04
C LYS A 174 15.50 -0.49 19.39
N ALA A 175 14.94 0.25 18.43
CA ALA A 175 14.51 1.64 18.64
C ALA A 175 13.17 1.75 19.41
N GLU A 176 12.50 0.62 19.68
CA GLU A 176 11.17 0.57 20.34
C GLU A 176 10.12 1.44 19.62
N VAL A 177 10.10 1.39 18.29
CA VAL A 177 9.13 2.10 17.45
C VAL A 177 8.40 1.13 16.52
N PRO A 178 7.14 1.39 16.13
CA PRO A 178 6.43 0.55 15.20
C PRO A 178 7.09 0.58 13.81
N PHE A 179 7.17 -0.60 13.20
CA PHE A 179 7.60 -0.80 11.82
C PHE A 179 6.38 -0.82 10.91
N ILE A 180 6.25 0.20 10.06
CA ILE A 180 5.14 0.42 9.14
C ILE A 180 5.60 0.07 7.74
N VAL A 181 4.85 -0.81 7.06
CA VAL A 181 5.15 -1.26 5.71
C VAL A 181 3.96 -1.00 4.80
N ASP A 182 4.15 -0.17 3.78
CA ASP A 182 3.18 -0.08 2.66
C ASP A 182 3.40 -1.28 1.72
N ASN A 183 2.42 -2.17 1.67
CA ASN A 183 2.47 -3.42 0.91
C ASN A 183 1.60 -3.38 -0.37
N THR A 184 1.33 -2.19 -0.87
CA THR A 184 0.44 -1.95 -2.01
C THR A 184 0.87 -2.69 -3.28
N VAL A 185 2.17 -2.69 -3.59
CA VAL A 185 2.68 -3.27 -4.85
C VAL A 185 2.79 -4.78 -4.79
N ALA A 186 3.31 -5.32 -3.69
CA ALA A 186 3.42 -6.77 -3.52
C ALA A 186 2.07 -7.44 -3.22
N THR A 187 1.18 -6.79 -2.50
CA THR A 187 -0.08 -7.33 -1.98
C THR A 187 0.10 -8.50 -1.00
N PRO A 188 -0.89 -8.83 -0.17
CA PRO A 188 -0.79 -9.94 0.77
C PRO A 188 -0.75 -11.33 0.07
N ALA A 189 -1.03 -11.39 -1.23
CA ALA A 189 -0.93 -12.63 -1.99
C ALA A 189 0.53 -13.03 -2.29
N LEU A 190 1.41 -12.05 -2.48
CA LEU A 190 2.84 -12.28 -2.77
C LEU A 190 3.72 -12.18 -1.53
N LEU A 191 3.43 -11.24 -0.63
CA LEU A 191 4.22 -10.94 0.57
C LEU A 191 3.32 -10.59 1.73
N ASN A 192 3.61 -11.14 2.89
CA ASN A 192 2.96 -10.81 4.16
C ASN A 192 3.98 -10.13 5.10
N PRO A 193 4.03 -8.80 5.19
CA PRO A 193 5.05 -8.09 5.98
C PRO A 193 4.99 -8.39 7.48
N ILE A 194 3.82 -8.76 8.02
CA ILE A 194 3.67 -9.12 9.44
C ILE A 194 4.54 -10.34 9.79
N GLU A 195 4.68 -11.32 8.88
CA GLU A 195 5.56 -12.48 9.06
C GLU A 195 7.05 -12.09 9.09
N HIS A 196 7.37 -10.87 8.67
CA HIS A 196 8.72 -10.31 8.62
C HIS A 196 8.96 -9.17 9.61
N GLY A 197 8.05 -9.01 10.58
CA GLY A 197 8.21 -8.12 11.72
C GLY A 197 7.55 -6.75 11.59
N ALA A 198 6.74 -6.51 10.54
CA ALA A 198 5.91 -5.32 10.47
C ALA A 198 4.85 -5.32 11.59
N ASN A 199 4.68 -4.18 12.23
CA ASN A 199 3.62 -3.98 13.23
C ASN A 199 2.35 -3.41 12.59
N ILE A 200 2.51 -2.64 11.52
CA ILE A 200 1.43 -1.98 10.79
C ILE A 200 1.68 -2.19 9.30
N VAL A 201 0.65 -2.65 8.59
CA VAL A 201 0.68 -2.77 7.12
C VAL A 201 -0.34 -1.82 6.51
N ILE A 202 0.06 -1.14 5.44
CA ILE A 202 -0.78 -0.19 4.72
C ILE A 202 -1.00 -0.68 3.29
N HIS A 203 -2.18 -0.44 2.75
CA HIS A 203 -2.52 -0.68 1.36
C HIS A 203 -3.28 0.47 0.73
N SER A 204 -2.91 0.84 -0.48
CA SER A 204 -3.84 1.45 -1.41
C SER A 204 -4.69 0.35 -2.05
N LEU A 205 -5.92 0.19 -1.58
CA LEU A 205 -6.89 -0.78 -2.12
C LEU A 205 -7.29 -0.46 -3.56
N THR A 206 -7.02 0.76 -4.00
CA THR A 206 -7.21 1.29 -5.36
C THR A 206 -6.44 0.49 -6.42
N LYS A 207 -5.31 -0.13 -6.01
CA LYS A 207 -4.34 -0.78 -6.90
C LYS A 207 -4.71 -2.26 -7.11
N TYR A 208 -3.76 -3.16 -7.04
CA TYR A 208 -3.96 -4.60 -7.30
C TYR A 208 -5.10 -5.25 -6.51
N ILE A 209 -5.38 -4.81 -5.27
CA ILE A 209 -6.46 -5.38 -4.46
C ILE A 209 -7.81 -5.15 -5.13
N GLY A 210 -8.16 -3.92 -5.49
CA GLY A 210 -9.34 -3.61 -6.29
C GLY A 210 -9.21 -4.11 -7.73
N GLY A 211 -8.10 -3.82 -8.39
CA GLY A 211 -7.66 -4.37 -9.66
C GLY A 211 -8.43 -3.96 -10.91
N GLN A 212 -9.49 -3.15 -10.79
CA GLN A 212 -10.38 -2.83 -11.89
C GLN A 212 -10.34 -1.35 -12.31
N GLY A 213 -9.53 -0.52 -11.63
CA GLY A 213 -9.44 0.91 -11.91
C GLY A 213 -10.74 1.71 -11.66
N ASN A 214 -11.69 1.15 -10.92
CA ASN A 214 -13.04 1.71 -10.73
C ASN A 214 -13.30 2.28 -9.33
N SER A 215 -12.46 1.97 -8.33
CA SER A 215 -12.69 2.37 -6.93
C SER A 215 -11.44 2.84 -6.23
N LEU A 216 -11.55 3.94 -5.51
CA LEU A 216 -10.55 4.39 -4.56
C LEU A 216 -10.79 3.73 -3.20
N GLY A 217 -9.70 3.37 -2.52
CA GLY A 217 -9.73 2.89 -1.15
C GLY A 217 -8.33 2.79 -0.55
N GLY A 218 -8.26 2.75 0.76
CA GLY A 218 -7.06 2.49 1.53
C GLY A 218 -7.36 1.60 2.73
N ALA A 219 -6.34 0.97 3.28
CA ALA A 219 -6.48 0.19 4.50
C ALA A 219 -5.22 0.28 5.36
N ILE A 220 -5.42 0.16 6.66
CA ILE A 220 -4.38 -0.11 7.65
C ILE A 220 -4.73 -1.41 8.33
N ILE A 221 -3.76 -2.31 8.40
CA ILE A 221 -3.85 -3.58 9.13
C ILE A 221 -2.90 -3.50 10.32
N ASP A 222 -3.43 -3.75 11.51
CA ASP A 222 -2.69 -3.79 12.76
C ASP A 222 -2.33 -5.24 13.10
N ALA A 223 -1.04 -5.52 13.23
CA ALA A 223 -0.57 -6.83 13.66
C ALA A 223 -0.93 -7.14 15.13
N GLY A 224 -1.22 -6.11 15.93
CA GLY A 224 -1.47 -6.23 17.36
C GLY A 224 -0.25 -6.64 18.19
N THR A 225 0.94 -6.53 17.61
CA THR A 225 2.21 -7.03 18.21
C THR A 225 3.07 -5.95 18.84
N PHE A 226 2.76 -4.68 18.59
CA PHE A 226 3.54 -3.57 19.14
C PHE A 226 3.16 -3.27 20.60
N ASN A 227 4.17 -3.06 21.44
CA ASN A 227 3.96 -2.67 22.84
C ASN A 227 3.78 -1.16 22.95
N TRP A 228 2.53 -0.69 22.98
CA TRP A 228 2.20 0.73 23.14
C TRP A 228 2.52 1.29 24.54
N ALA A 229 2.78 0.43 25.52
CA ALA A 229 3.13 0.84 26.90
C ALA A 229 4.66 0.92 27.13
N ASN A 230 5.45 1.15 26.09
CA ASN A 230 6.92 1.27 26.18
C ASN A 230 7.42 2.67 26.64
N GLY A 231 6.52 3.58 26.99
CA GLY A 231 6.84 4.93 27.48
C GLY A 231 6.98 5.99 26.37
N LYS A 232 6.96 5.61 25.09
CA LYS A 232 7.09 6.55 23.96
C LYS A 232 5.75 7.04 23.39
N PHE A 233 4.65 6.38 23.78
CA PHE A 233 3.32 6.63 23.23
C PHE A 233 2.28 6.90 24.33
N PRO A 234 2.39 8.05 25.04
CA PRO A 234 1.46 8.39 26.13
C PRO A 234 0.01 8.45 25.66
N GLU A 235 -0.24 8.71 24.38
CA GLU A 235 -1.58 8.73 23.77
C GLU A 235 -2.32 7.39 23.85
N PHE A 236 -1.62 6.29 24.19
CA PHE A 236 -2.21 4.96 24.41
C PHE A 236 -2.31 4.57 25.87
N THR A 237 -1.51 5.18 26.75
CA THR A 237 -1.38 4.81 28.17
C THR A 237 -1.94 5.85 29.13
N GLU A 238 -2.24 7.06 28.65
CA GLU A 238 -2.88 8.12 29.41
C GLU A 238 -4.38 8.22 29.06
N PRO A 239 -5.21 8.77 29.97
CA PRO A 239 -6.64 8.98 29.71
C PRO A 239 -6.88 9.89 28.52
N SER A 240 -7.59 9.39 27.50
CA SER A 240 -7.98 10.18 26.34
C SER A 240 -9.03 11.24 26.68
N ALA A 241 -8.67 12.51 26.52
CA ALA A 241 -9.59 13.64 26.72
C ALA A 241 -10.74 13.63 25.69
N GLY A 242 -10.49 13.10 24.49
CA GLY A 242 -11.47 13.00 23.40
C GLY A 242 -12.47 11.85 23.56
N TYR A 243 -12.22 10.90 24.50
CA TYR A 243 -13.06 9.71 24.65
C TYR A 243 -13.27 9.32 26.14
N HIS A 244 -13.84 10.22 26.91
CA HIS A 244 -14.29 9.99 28.29
C HIS A 244 -13.22 9.43 29.26
N GLY A 245 -11.94 9.72 29.02
CA GLY A 245 -10.85 9.22 29.83
C GLY A 245 -10.45 7.77 29.54
N LEU A 246 -10.82 7.20 28.39
CA LEU A 246 -10.40 5.87 27.96
C LEU A 246 -8.87 5.78 27.91
N VAL A 247 -8.29 4.77 28.55
CA VAL A 247 -6.88 4.37 28.38
C VAL A 247 -6.84 3.22 27.38
N TYR A 248 -6.43 3.51 26.16
CA TYR A 248 -6.52 2.56 25.04
C TYR A 248 -5.80 1.24 25.32
N HIS A 249 -4.56 1.31 25.84
CA HIS A 249 -3.76 0.12 26.10
C HIS A 249 -4.38 -0.80 27.15
N GLU A 250 -4.92 -0.24 28.24
CA GLU A 250 -5.54 -1.01 29.33
C GLU A 250 -6.87 -1.65 28.89
N ALA A 251 -7.69 -0.88 28.16
CA ALA A 251 -9.04 -1.31 27.81
C ALA A 251 -9.05 -2.29 26.61
N LEU A 252 -8.10 -2.17 25.66
CA LEU A 252 -8.19 -2.80 24.35
C LEU A 252 -6.97 -3.68 23.99
N GLY A 253 -5.87 -3.61 24.75
CA GLY A 253 -4.70 -4.44 24.58
C GLY A 253 -4.15 -4.41 23.14
N ALA A 254 -4.10 -5.56 22.49
CA ALA A 254 -3.61 -5.70 21.12
C ALA A 254 -4.43 -4.93 20.06
N ALA A 255 -5.67 -4.56 20.35
CA ALA A 255 -6.54 -3.81 19.44
C ALA A 255 -6.46 -2.28 19.63
N SER A 256 -5.58 -1.79 20.51
CA SER A 256 -5.48 -0.37 20.86
C SER A 256 -5.33 0.55 19.67
N TYR A 257 -4.44 0.23 18.75
CA TYR A 257 -4.22 1.05 17.56
C TYR A 257 -5.41 1.01 16.60
N THR A 258 -5.97 -0.17 16.36
CA THR A 258 -7.15 -0.33 15.49
C THR A 258 -8.33 0.52 16.01
N PHE A 259 -8.62 0.47 17.33
CA PHE A 259 -9.71 1.27 17.89
C PHE A 259 -9.39 2.76 17.91
N LYS A 260 -8.14 3.15 18.19
CA LYS A 260 -7.74 4.57 18.12
C LYS A 260 -7.89 5.13 16.70
N LEU A 261 -7.56 4.34 15.67
CA LEU A 261 -7.81 4.71 14.26
C LEU A 261 -9.30 4.96 13.98
N ILE A 262 -10.21 4.17 14.58
CA ILE A 262 -11.65 4.35 14.39
C ILE A 262 -12.14 5.55 15.21
N LEU A 263 -11.82 5.60 16.49
CA LEU A 263 -12.41 6.52 17.47
C LEU A 263 -11.85 7.95 17.39
N GLU A 264 -10.62 8.11 16.89
CA GLU A 264 -9.99 9.41 16.66
C GLU A 264 -9.73 9.61 15.17
N GLY A 265 -9.03 8.67 14.50
CA GLY A 265 -8.64 8.80 13.11
C GLY A 265 -9.83 9.00 12.15
N LEU A 266 -10.72 8.03 12.04
CA LEU A 266 -11.89 8.14 11.15
C LEU A 266 -12.90 9.17 11.65
N ARG A 267 -13.16 9.21 12.96
CA ARG A 267 -14.13 10.14 13.52
C ARG A 267 -13.75 11.59 13.23
N ASP A 268 -12.50 11.96 13.45
CA ASP A 268 -12.06 13.35 13.47
C ASP A 268 -11.53 13.82 12.10
N PHE A 269 -10.79 12.97 11.37
CA PHE A 269 -10.27 13.31 10.04
C PHE A 269 -11.24 12.98 8.90
N GLY A 270 -12.20 12.09 9.11
CA GLY A 270 -13.32 11.87 8.20
C GLY A 270 -13.02 11.12 6.92
N GLY A 271 -11.88 10.49 6.77
CA GLY A 271 -11.45 9.77 5.58
C GLY A 271 -12.16 8.41 5.34
N ALA A 272 -13.46 8.33 5.58
CA ALA A 272 -14.24 7.09 5.54
C ALA A 272 -14.45 6.56 4.13
N LEU A 273 -14.37 5.23 3.97
CA LEU A 273 -14.65 4.53 2.72
C LEU A 273 -16.17 4.42 2.49
N SER A 274 -16.62 4.68 1.25
CA SER A 274 -17.99 4.42 0.83
C SER A 274 -18.30 2.91 0.82
N PRO A 275 -19.48 2.46 1.32
CA PRO A 275 -19.87 1.05 1.24
C PRO A 275 -19.93 0.51 -0.20
N THR A 276 -20.27 1.34 -1.18
CA THR A 276 -20.23 0.97 -2.61
C THR A 276 -18.80 0.67 -3.07
N ASN A 277 -17.83 1.53 -2.70
CA ASN A 277 -16.42 1.27 -3.03
C ASN A 277 -15.91 0.03 -2.27
N ALA A 278 -16.29 -0.16 -1.01
CA ALA A 278 -15.95 -1.35 -0.25
C ALA A 278 -16.44 -2.62 -0.94
N PHE A 279 -17.68 -2.64 -1.43
CA PHE A 279 -18.22 -3.76 -2.19
C PHE A 279 -17.44 -4.06 -3.47
N GLN A 280 -17.11 -3.02 -4.27
CA GLN A 280 -16.32 -3.19 -5.49
C GLN A 280 -14.89 -3.70 -5.18
N ILE A 281 -14.27 -3.23 -4.12
CA ILE A 281 -12.96 -3.69 -3.66
C ILE A 281 -13.04 -5.15 -3.18
N ILE A 282 -14.11 -5.55 -2.48
CA ILE A 282 -14.34 -6.95 -2.09
C ILE A 282 -14.36 -7.87 -3.31
N GLN A 283 -15.08 -7.46 -4.38
CA GLN A 283 -15.10 -8.25 -5.62
C GLN A 283 -13.71 -8.38 -6.26
N GLY A 284 -12.91 -7.33 -6.24
CA GLY A 284 -11.51 -7.38 -6.68
C GLY A 284 -10.65 -8.30 -5.79
N LEU A 285 -10.81 -8.19 -4.48
CA LEU A 285 -10.06 -8.98 -3.50
C LEU A 285 -10.32 -10.50 -3.68
N GLU A 286 -11.54 -10.89 -3.98
CA GLU A 286 -11.93 -12.30 -4.20
C GLU A 286 -11.14 -12.98 -5.32
N THR A 287 -10.62 -12.22 -6.29
CA THR A 287 -9.83 -12.73 -7.42
C THR A 287 -8.35 -12.30 -7.37
N LEU A 288 -7.91 -11.70 -6.26
CA LEU A 288 -6.56 -11.12 -6.16
C LEU A 288 -5.46 -12.14 -6.46
N GLU A 289 -5.52 -13.34 -5.88
CA GLU A 289 -4.46 -14.34 -6.02
C GLU A 289 -4.24 -14.75 -7.48
N VAL A 290 -5.32 -15.06 -8.20
CA VAL A 290 -5.22 -15.44 -9.62
C VAL A 290 -4.79 -14.30 -10.52
N ARG A 291 -5.21 -13.06 -10.19
CA ARG A 291 -4.81 -11.88 -10.98
C ARG A 291 -3.34 -11.53 -10.76
N ILE A 292 -2.89 -11.45 -9.51
CA ILE A 292 -1.50 -11.04 -9.22
C ILE A 292 -0.48 -12.08 -9.72
N GLN A 293 -0.86 -13.36 -9.74
CA GLN A 293 -0.05 -14.40 -10.37
C GLN A 293 0.09 -14.12 -11.86
N LYS A 294 -1.02 -13.87 -12.57
CA LYS A 294 -0.98 -13.57 -14.01
C LYS A 294 -0.24 -12.27 -14.33
N HIS A 295 -0.42 -11.23 -13.50
CA HIS A 295 0.38 -9.99 -13.59
C HIS A 295 1.88 -10.28 -13.49
N SER A 296 2.29 -11.09 -12.53
CA SER A 296 3.70 -11.41 -12.29
C SER A 296 4.30 -12.27 -13.41
N GLU A 297 3.53 -13.24 -13.92
CA GLU A 297 3.92 -14.07 -15.07
C GLU A 297 4.16 -13.21 -16.32
N ASN A 298 3.17 -12.39 -16.68
CA ASN A 298 3.27 -11.49 -17.84
C ASN A 298 4.43 -10.49 -17.68
N ALA A 299 4.60 -9.92 -16.47
CA ALA A 299 5.67 -8.97 -16.21
C ALA A 299 7.06 -9.59 -16.35
N LEU A 300 7.25 -10.81 -15.83
CA LEU A 300 8.53 -11.53 -15.97
C LEU A 300 8.82 -11.89 -17.43
N GLU A 301 7.83 -12.36 -18.15
CA GLU A 301 7.99 -12.72 -19.56
C GLU A 301 8.28 -11.48 -20.42
N LEU A 302 7.55 -10.39 -20.18
CA LEU A 302 7.79 -9.12 -20.86
C LEU A 302 9.17 -8.53 -20.53
N ALA A 303 9.60 -8.61 -19.27
CA ALA A 303 10.93 -8.15 -18.87
C ALA A 303 12.05 -8.91 -19.57
N LYS A 304 11.94 -10.26 -19.67
CA LYS A 304 12.89 -11.09 -20.43
C LYS A 304 12.89 -10.77 -21.94
N TRP A 305 11.72 -10.48 -22.51
CA TRP A 305 11.60 -10.08 -23.90
C TRP A 305 12.25 -8.72 -24.13
N LEU A 306 12.05 -7.75 -23.22
CA LEU A 306 12.65 -6.42 -23.30
C LEU A 306 14.19 -6.45 -23.21
N GLU A 307 14.80 -7.36 -22.42
CA GLU A 307 16.26 -7.52 -22.37
C GLU A 307 16.89 -7.86 -23.75
N ASN A 308 16.09 -8.38 -24.70
CA ASN A 308 16.55 -8.79 -26.02
C ASN A 308 16.17 -7.80 -27.13
N GLN A 309 15.61 -6.62 -26.81
CA GLN A 309 15.27 -5.61 -27.81
C GLN A 309 16.43 -4.65 -28.07
N GLU A 310 16.69 -4.33 -29.35
CA GLU A 310 17.80 -3.46 -29.73
C GLU A 310 17.64 -2.02 -29.25
N GLU A 311 16.40 -1.56 -29.09
CA GLU A 311 16.04 -0.21 -28.65
C GLU A 311 16.18 -0.01 -27.14
N VAL A 312 16.24 -1.11 -26.37
CA VAL A 312 16.29 -1.09 -24.90
C VAL A 312 17.73 -1.02 -24.40
N SER A 313 18.00 -0.13 -23.46
CA SER A 313 19.32 0.06 -22.84
C SER A 313 19.48 -0.74 -21.55
N TRP A 314 18.42 -0.88 -20.77
CA TRP A 314 18.38 -1.63 -19.51
C TRP A 314 16.94 -2.02 -19.15
N VAL A 315 16.80 -3.09 -18.37
CA VAL A 315 15.51 -3.54 -17.83
C VAL A 315 15.66 -3.77 -16.32
N ASN A 316 14.68 -3.34 -15.55
CA ASN A 316 14.62 -3.57 -14.11
C ASN A 316 13.31 -4.28 -13.74
N TYR A 317 13.45 -5.51 -13.29
CA TYR A 317 12.39 -6.33 -12.72
C TYR A 317 13.02 -7.30 -11.70
N PRO A 318 12.51 -7.38 -10.46
CA PRO A 318 13.16 -8.17 -9.40
C PRO A 318 13.26 -9.67 -9.69
N GLY A 319 12.40 -10.19 -10.57
CA GLY A 319 12.38 -11.60 -10.96
C GLY A 319 13.43 -12.00 -12.01
N LEU A 320 14.09 -11.04 -12.69
CA LEU A 320 15.15 -11.34 -13.65
C LEU A 320 16.37 -11.96 -12.97
N ALA A 321 17.02 -12.89 -13.66
CA ALA A 321 18.27 -13.49 -13.17
C ALA A 321 19.40 -12.45 -13.02
N THR A 322 19.36 -11.39 -13.81
CA THR A 322 20.30 -10.26 -13.82
C THR A 322 20.01 -9.22 -12.73
N SER A 323 18.86 -9.32 -12.06
CA SER A 323 18.47 -8.34 -11.05
C SER A 323 19.37 -8.37 -9.83
N LYS A 324 19.87 -7.19 -9.41
CA LYS A 324 20.60 -7.04 -8.15
C LYS A 324 19.77 -7.41 -6.91
N TYR A 325 18.44 -7.43 -7.04
CA TYR A 325 17.51 -7.80 -5.98
C TYR A 325 17.11 -9.29 -6.01
N LYS A 326 17.67 -10.10 -6.91
CA LYS A 326 17.25 -11.50 -7.12
C LYS A 326 17.23 -12.31 -5.84
N SER A 327 18.28 -12.21 -5.01
CA SER A 327 18.36 -12.97 -3.75
C SER A 327 17.29 -12.57 -2.74
N LEU A 328 17.00 -11.26 -2.60
CA LEU A 328 15.94 -10.76 -1.73
C LEU A 328 14.55 -11.09 -2.31
N SER A 329 14.41 -11.01 -3.63
CA SER A 329 13.20 -11.38 -4.33
C SER A 329 12.85 -12.86 -4.14
N ASP A 330 13.84 -13.76 -4.24
CA ASP A 330 13.63 -15.19 -3.98
C ASP A 330 13.23 -15.47 -2.52
N LEU A 331 13.74 -14.67 -1.58
CA LEU A 331 13.43 -14.80 -0.16
C LEU A 331 12.04 -14.26 0.19
N TYR A 332 11.70 -13.05 -0.28
CA TYR A 332 10.50 -12.33 0.15
C TYR A 332 9.32 -12.46 -0.82
N LEU A 333 9.59 -12.69 -2.11
CA LEU A 333 8.61 -12.71 -3.19
C LEU A 333 8.67 -14.01 -4.02
N PRO A 334 8.72 -15.21 -3.38
CA PRO A 334 8.90 -16.47 -4.11
C PRO A 334 7.70 -16.83 -5.00
N LYS A 335 6.52 -16.22 -4.76
CA LYS A 335 5.29 -16.48 -5.52
C LYS A 335 5.14 -15.59 -6.77
N GLY A 336 6.00 -14.56 -6.94
CA GLY A 336 5.93 -13.58 -8.04
C GLY A 336 6.38 -12.19 -7.56
N GLN A 337 6.74 -11.32 -8.50
CA GLN A 337 7.34 -10.02 -8.19
C GLN A 337 6.48 -8.83 -8.66
N SER A 338 5.14 -9.03 -8.63
CA SER A 338 4.14 -8.03 -9.05
C SER A 338 4.15 -7.75 -10.56
N GLY A 339 3.35 -6.80 -11.00
CA GLY A 339 3.16 -6.47 -12.42
C GLY A 339 3.86 -5.19 -12.87
N ILE A 340 4.79 -4.62 -12.09
CA ILE A 340 5.51 -3.41 -12.51
C ILE A 340 6.85 -3.79 -13.14
N VAL A 341 7.11 -3.26 -14.35
CA VAL A 341 8.40 -3.35 -15.03
C VAL A 341 8.87 -1.95 -15.36
N THR A 342 10.16 -1.67 -15.16
CA THR A 342 10.77 -0.43 -15.64
C THR A 342 11.93 -0.75 -16.57
N PHE A 343 12.10 0.07 -17.61
CA PHE A 343 13.18 -0.09 -18.57
C PHE A 343 13.58 1.25 -19.18
N GLY A 344 14.79 1.35 -19.65
CA GLY A 344 15.32 2.51 -20.35
C GLY A 344 15.42 2.28 -21.85
N LEU A 345 15.23 3.34 -22.63
CA LEU A 345 15.37 3.32 -24.09
C LEU A 345 16.64 4.04 -24.53
N LYS A 346 17.33 3.45 -25.51
CA LYS A 346 18.34 4.16 -26.30
C LYS A 346 17.65 5.36 -26.98
N GLY A 347 18.33 6.50 -27.04
CA GLY A 347 17.71 7.76 -27.49
C GLY A 347 17.03 8.55 -26.36
N GLY A 348 17.10 8.06 -25.11
CA GLY A 348 16.78 8.84 -23.92
C GLY A 348 15.34 9.35 -23.86
N TYR A 349 15.19 10.63 -23.47
CA TYR A 349 13.90 11.28 -23.21
C TYR A 349 12.93 11.22 -24.40
N GLU A 350 13.41 11.54 -25.63
CA GLU A 350 12.53 11.62 -26.80
C GLU A 350 12.07 10.22 -27.25
N ALA A 351 12.92 9.20 -27.18
CA ALA A 351 12.54 7.82 -27.44
C ALA A 351 11.49 7.33 -26.44
N ALA A 352 11.71 7.55 -25.14
CA ALA A 352 10.80 7.14 -24.10
C ALA A 352 9.42 7.81 -24.23
N LYS A 353 9.41 9.10 -24.50
CA LYS A 353 8.17 9.87 -24.75
C LYS A 353 7.44 9.38 -26.00
N THR A 354 8.17 9.10 -27.09
CA THR A 354 7.59 8.58 -28.33
C THR A 354 6.91 7.23 -28.09
N VAL A 355 7.58 6.31 -27.43
CA VAL A 355 7.01 4.98 -27.13
C VAL A 355 5.78 5.12 -26.23
N ALA A 356 5.86 5.88 -25.15
CA ALA A 356 4.72 6.09 -24.26
C ALA A 356 3.48 6.68 -24.95
N ASN A 357 3.69 7.52 -25.98
CA ASN A 357 2.62 8.17 -26.75
C ASN A 357 2.05 7.32 -27.89
N THR A 358 2.71 6.25 -28.32
CA THR A 358 2.37 5.51 -29.53
C THR A 358 1.88 4.09 -29.30
N THR A 359 1.95 3.56 -28.08
CA THR A 359 1.26 2.32 -27.70
C THR A 359 -0.24 2.45 -27.86
N LYS A 360 -0.90 1.36 -28.21
CA LYS A 360 -2.36 1.30 -28.46
C LYS A 360 -3.08 0.48 -27.39
N LEU A 361 -2.42 -0.59 -26.94
CA LEU A 361 -2.97 -1.50 -25.93
C LEU A 361 -2.58 -1.03 -24.51
N PHE A 362 -1.32 -0.63 -24.31
CA PHE A 362 -0.93 0.03 -23.07
C PHE A 362 -1.53 1.44 -22.99
N SER A 363 -2.37 1.68 -21.98
CA SER A 363 -2.98 3.00 -21.76
C SER A 363 -2.01 3.96 -21.06
N LEU A 364 -1.81 5.15 -21.65
CA LEU A 364 -0.98 6.20 -21.04
C LEU A 364 -1.74 6.90 -19.92
N LEU A 365 -1.44 6.56 -18.67
CA LEU A 365 -2.03 7.17 -17.48
C LEU A 365 -1.21 6.89 -16.21
N ALA A 366 -1.49 7.67 -15.16
CA ALA A 366 -0.80 7.59 -13.87
C ALA A 366 -1.55 6.65 -12.90
N ASN A 367 -1.48 5.34 -13.11
CA ASN A 367 -1.97 4.33 -12.17
C ASN A 367 -1.07 3.08 -12.21
N ILE A 368 -1.36 2.08 -11.36
CA ILE A 368 -0.76 0.74 -11.35
C ILE A 368 -1.81 -0.28 -10.89
N GLY A 369 -1.58 -1.56 -11.20
CA GLY A 369 -2.37 -2.67 -10.65
C GLY A 369 -3.77 -2.83 -11.24
N ASP A 370 -4.06 -2.18 -12.38
CA ASP A 370 -5.25 -2.44 -13.19
C ASP A 370 -5.07 -3.76 -13.96
N THR A 371 -6.15 -4.49 -14.21
CA THR A 371 -6.15 -5.67 -15.06
C THR A 371 -5.72 -5.36 -16.50
N LYS A 372 -5.86 -4.11 -16.94
CA LYS A 372 -5.38 -3.60 -18.22
C LYS A 372 -3.98 -3.02 -18.08
N SER A 373 -3.15 -3.25 -19.07
CA SER A 373 -1.77 -2.75 -19.10
C SER A 373 -1.69 -1.23 -19.26
N LEU A 374 -0.81 -0.63 -18.46
CA LEU A 374 -0.62 0.81 -18.39
C LEU A 374 0.85 1.15 -18.65
N ILE A 375 1.08 2.31 -19.27
CA ILE A 375 2.40 2.87 -19.55
C ILE A 375 2.50 4.30 -19.06
N ILE A 376 3.67 4.71 -18.61
CA ILE A 376 3.96 6.11 -18.30
C ILE A 376 5.45 6.39 -18.48
N HIS A 377 5.77 7.61 -18.89
CA HIS A 377 7.12 8.19 -18.87
C HIS A 377 7.23 9.11 -17.66
N PRO A 378 7.78 8.66 -16.53
CA PRO A 378 7.72 9.41 -15.26
C PRO A 378 8.39 10.78 -15.31
N ALA A 379 9.52 10.91 -16.02
CA ALA A 379 10.26 12.15 -16.10
C ALA A 379 9.45 13.30 -16.74
N SER A 380 8.57 13.02 -17.70
CA SER A 380 7.71 14.04 -18.34
C SER A 380 6.35 14.21 -17.69
N THR A 381 6.00 13.40 -16.66
CA THR A 381 4.65 13.36 -16.08
C THR A 381 4.67 13.41 -14.56
N THR A 382 4.68 12.26 -13.90
CA THR A 382 4.53 12.16 -12.43
C THR A 382 5.67 12.80 -11.63
N HIS A 383 6.86 12.96 -12.22
CA HIS A 383 8.05 13.52 -11.58
C HIS A 383 8.53 14.81 -12.25
N GLN A 384 7.76 15.37 -13.19
CA GLN A 384 8.13 16.58 -13.95
C GLN A 384 8.42 17.80 -13.05
N GLN A 385 7.81 17.87 -11.86
CA GLN A 385 7.99 18.97 -10.92
C GLN A 385 9.28 18.88 -10.11
N LEU A 386 9.97 17.73 -10.13
CA LEU A 386 11.22 17.53 -9.41
C LEU A 386 12.41 18.07 -10.23
N SER A 387 13.45 18.54 -9.54
CA SER A 387 14.75 18.83 -10.17
C SER A 387 15.35 17.54 -10.75
N GLU A 388 16.28 17.65 -11.70
CA GLU A 388 16.97 16.48 -12.29
C GLU A 388 17.63 15.62 -11.20
N GLU A 389 18.31 16.23 -10.24
CA GLU A 389 18.92 15.54 -9.11
C GLU A 389 17.88 14.81 -8.25
N ALA A 390 16.72 15.42 -8.00
CA ALA A 390 15.65 14.79 -7.25
C ALA A 390 14.99 13.65 -8.02
N GLN A 391 14.88 13.75 -9.35
CA GLN A 391 14.42 12.66 -10.22
C GLN A 391 15.40 11.46 -10.16
N GLU A 392 16.69 11.69 -10.28
CA GLU A 392 17.73 10.65 -10.20
C GLU A 392 17.71 9.96 -8.82
N ASN A 393 17.62 10.74 -7.74
CA ASN A 393 17.48 10.20 -6.38
C ASN A 393 16.22 9.34 -6.21
N ALA A 394 15.12 9.70 -6.89
CA ALA A 394 13.90 8.90 -6.96
C ALA A 394 14.02 7.69 -7.91
N GLY A 395 15.16 7.53 -8.63
CA GLY A 395 15.38 6.46 -9.61
C GLY A 395 14.64 6.69 -10.92
N VAL A 396 14.33 7.94 -11.25
CA VAL A 396 13.66 8.34 -12.48
C VAL A 396 14.69 8.97 -13.41
N THR A 397 15.15 8.18 -14.39
CA THR A 397 16.03 8.66 -15.45
C THR A 397 15.22 9.19 -16.64
N LYS A 398 15.84 10.00 -17.51
CA LYS A 398 15.17 10.60 -18.68
C LYS A 398 14.69 9.58 -19.72
N ASP A 399 15.32 8.41 -19.76
CA ASP A 399 15.02 7.30 -20.66
C ASP A 399 14.03 6.29 -20.10
N LEU A 400 13.62 6.45 -18.82
CA LEU A 400 12.83 5.47 -18.09
C LEU A 400 11.37 5.44 -18.54
N ILE A 401 10.91 4.25 -18.89
CA ILE A 401 9.48 3.91 -19.00
C ILE A 401 9.09 3.00 -17.84
N ARG A 402 7.93 3.24 -17.25
CA ARG A 402 7.29 2.34 -16.28
C ARG A 402 6.05 1.72 -16.91
N LEU A 403 6.01 0.39 -16.92
CA LEU A 403 4.82 -0.39 -17.25
C LEU A 403 4.14 -0.88 -15.96
N SER A 404 2.81 -0.89 -15.95
CA SER A 404 2.01 -1.74 -15.07
C SER A 404 1.37 -2.78 -15.95
N VAL A 405 1.98 -3.96 -15.98
CA VAL A 405 1.62 -5.04 -16.89
C VAL A 405 0.32 -5.68 -16.41
N GLY A 406 -0.66 -5.76 -17.28
CA GLY A 406 -1.98 -6.33 -17.02
C GLY A 406 -2.03 -7.86 -17.23
N ILE A 407 -3.24 -8.36 -17.40
CA ILE A 407 -3.50 -9.80 -17.53
C ILE A 407 -3.86 -10.21 -18.96
N GLU A 408 -3.62 -9.35 -19.94
CA GLU A 408 -3.84 -9.59 -21.35
C GLU A 408 -2.94 -10.73 -21.87
N ASN A 409 -3.17 -11.16 -23.11
CA ASN A 409 -2.26 -12.09 -23.78
C ASN A 409 -0.87 -11.44 -23.96
N ILE A 410 0.18 -12.16 -23.61
CA ILE A 410 1.55 -11.64 -23.60
C ILE A 410 2.05 -11.30 -25.00
N ASP A 411 1.68 -12.06 -26.03
CA ASP A 411 2.08 -11.82 -27.42
C ASP A 411 1.52 -10.48 -27.94
N ASP A 412 0.30 -10.13 -27.52
CA ASP A 412 -0.34 -8.85 -27.87
C ASP A 412 0.40 -7.68 -27.22
N LEU A 413 0.81 -7.82 -25.94
CA LEU A 413 1.59 -6.81 -25.21
C LEU A 413 2.97 -6.59 -25.86
N GLN A 414 3.66 -7.67 -26.23
CA GLN A 414 4.94 -7.59 -26.94
C GLN A 414 4.78 -6.94 -28.31
N THR A 415 3.73 -7.29 -29.05
CA THR A 415 3.43 -6.72 -30.37
C THR A 415 3.18 -5.22 -30.29
N ASP A 416 2.39 -4.75 -29.30
CA ASP A 416 2.11 -3.32 -29.14
C ASP A 416 3.39 -2.50 -28.84
N LEU A 417 4.26 -3.01 -27.97
CA LEU A 417 5.55 -2.37 -27.70
C LEU A 417 6.47 -2.40 -28.91
N LYS A 418 6.53 -3.52 -29.63
CA LYS A 418 7.33 -3.63 -30.85
C LYS A 418 6.88 -2.65 -31.93
N GLU A 419 5.57 -2.49 -32.11
CA GLU A 419 5.03 -1.46 -33.02
C GLU A 419 5.40 -0.05 -32.55
N ALA A 420 5.34 0.23 -31.25
CA ALA A 420 5.73 1.53 -30.70
C ALA A 420 7.24 1.82 -30.89
N PHE A 421 8.11 0.83 -30.75
CA PHE A 421 9.54 0.97 -31.00
C PHE A 421 9.85 1.38 -32.43
N THR A 422 9.09 0.89 -33.43
CA THR A 422 9.25 1.33 -34.84
C THR A 422 8.94 2.82 -35.08
N LYS A 423 8.33 3.51 -34.10
CA LYS A 423 8.02 4.95 -34.18
C LYS A 423 9.12 5.84 -33.62
N ILE A 424 10.13 5.27 -32.99
CA ILE A 424 11.29 6.04 -32.51
C ILE A 424 12.04 6.59 -33.75
N PRO A 425 12.25 7.91 -33.84
CA PRO A 425 13.02 8.48 -34.95
C PRO A 425 14.46 7.93 -34.98
N GLN A 426 14.95 7.53 -36.16
CA GLN A 426 16.27 6.93 -36.28
C GLN A 426 17.40 7.87 -35.81
N GLU A 427 17.22 9.18 -35.98
CA GLU A 427 18.14 10.22 -35.54
C GLU A 427 18.29 10.30 -34.01
N VAL A 428 17.35 9.73 -33.27
CA VAL A 428 17.35 9.70 -31.77
C VAL A 428 18.06 8.45 -31.23
N LEU A 429 18.20 7.40 -32.07
CA LEU A 429 18.84 6.14 -31.70
C LEU A 429 20.36 6.12 -31.97
N VAL A 430 20.91 7.15 -32.63
CA VAL A 430 22.33 7.36 -32.92
C VAL A 430 22.97 8.22 -31.84
#